data_1ebd5d3ffd9cd8712224d3c5185b981e
#
_entry.id   1ebd5d3ffd9cd8712224d3c5185b981e
#
_cell.length_a   1.000
_cell.length_b   1.000
_cell.length_c   1.000
_cell.angle_alpha   90.00
_cell.angle_beta   90.00
_cell.angle_gamma   90.00
#
_symmetry.space_group_name_H-M   'P 1'
#
loop_
_entity.id
_entity.type
_entity.pdbx_description
1 polymer ?
#
loop_
_entity_poly.entity_id
_entity_poly.type
_entity_poly.pdbx_seq_one_letter_code
_entity_poly.pdbx_strand_id
1 'polypeptide(L)'
;MLKEAGWISQAGMHSARNLSLIAIFSSLTIATDYALAPALNVKLMDTLVFSSAYAFGFRIGASIAILSELVWGLVSPYGFFLPIIPFLVVGELLYATAGYLASRIWGMEKLSTLSPRNLFFGAILAICAFVWDFETNIATGLLALWPRENLAGVLFFEVTGIPFMIPHELSDFILGATLAPVIIVYSRRLVMKGYSSTKMALAQSEVR
;
A
#
# COMPACT_ATOMS: atom_id res chain seq x y z
N MET A 1 -4.27 2.98 -41.87
CA MET A 1 -4.06 1.68 -41.22
C MET A 1 -2.87 1.59 -40.26
N LEU A 2 -1.68 2.10 -40.55
CA LEU A 2 -0.51 1.97 -39.65
C LEU A 2 -0.56 2.84 -38.38
N LYS A 3 -1.31 3.96 -38.36
CA LYS A 3 -1.44 4.81 -37.18
C LYS A 3 -2.28 4.15 -36.08
N GLU A 4 -3.29 3.37 -36.40
CA GLU A 4 -4.15 2.71 -35.41
C GLU A 4 -3.42 1.56 -34.68
N ALA A 5 -2.56 0.82 -35.35
CA ALA A 5 -1.76 -0.25 -34.76
C ALA A 5 -0.79 0.28 -33.67
N GLY A 6 -0.25 1.49 -33.85
CA GLY A 6 0.63 2.14 -32.87
C GLY A 6 -0.08 2.53 -31.56
N TRP A 7 -1.32 2.99 -31.63
CA TRP A 7 -2.13 3.34 -30.46
C TRP A 7 -2.54 2.14 -29.61
N ILE A 8 -2.93 1.05 -30.26
CA ILE A 8 -3.29 -0.20 -29.61
C ILE A 8 -2.06 -0.81 -28.91
N SER A 9 -0.88 -0.76 -29.54
CA SER A 9 0.37 -1.25 -28.96
C SER A 9 0.79 -0.46 -27.68
N GLN A 10 0.68 0.87 -27.68
CA GLN A 10 1.02 1.69 -26.53
C GLN A 10 0.05 1.49 -25.36
N ALA A 11 -1.24 1.48 -25.62
CA ALA A 11 -2.27 1.21 -24.60
C ALA A 11 -2.08 -0.19 -23.97
N GLY A 12 -1.77 -1.20 -24.75
CA GLY A 12 -1.49 -2.55 -24.27
C GLY A 12 -0.24 -2.63 -23.40
N MET A 13 0.84 -1.96 -23.78
CA MET A 13 2.07 -1.91 -22.96
C MET A 13 1.86 -1.20 -21.60
N HIS A 14 1.08 -0.11 -21.56
CA HIS A 14 0.74 0.55 -20.32
C HIS A 14 -0.12 -0.34 -19.42
N SER A 15 -1.07 -1.07 -19.98
CA SER A 15 -1.92 -2.02 -19.26
C SER A 15 -1.10 -3.18 -18.68
N ALA A 16 -0.25 -3.82 -19.47
CA ALA A 16 0.60 -4.93 -19.02
C ALA A 16 1.58 -4.49 -17.91
N ARG A 17 2.19 -3.32 -18.06
CA ARG A 17 3.07 -2.76 -17.02
C ARG A 17 2.33 -2.53 -15.72
N ASN A 18 1.15 -1.92 -15.75
CA ASN A 18 0.38 -1.64 -14.56
C ASN A 18 -0.05 -2.94 -13.86
N LEU A 19 -0.46 -3.94 -14.62
CA LEU A 19 -0.80 -5.26 -14.10
C LEU A 19 0.41 -5.93 -13.44
N SER A 20 1.59 -5.85 -14.06
CA SER A 20 2.83 -6.37 -13.49
C SER A 20 3.21 -5.67 -12.17
N LEU A 21 3.06 -4.34 -12.11
CA LEU A 21 3.31 -3.58 -10.88
C LEU A 21 2.36 -4.00 -9.76
N ILE A 22 1.07 -4.12 -10.07
CA ILE A 22 0.06 -4.57 -9.10
C ILE A 22 0.41 -5.99 -8.61
N ALA A 23 0.71 -6.91 -9.52
CA ALA A 23 1.03 -8.28 -9.15
C ALA A 23 2.31 -8.38 -8.29
N ILE A 24 3.39 -7.68 -8.67
CA ILE A 24 4.66 -7.70 -7.95
C ILE A 24 4.49 -7.08 -6.55
N PHE A 25 3.89 -5.90 -6.45
CA PHE A 25 3.74 -5.24 -5.16
C PHE A 25 2.77 -6.00 -4.26
N SER A 26 1.63 -6.50 -4.77
CA SER A 26 0.71 -7.31 -3.94
C SER A 26 1.35 -8.61 -3.47
N SER A 27 2.13 -9.29 -4.32
CA SER A 27 2.86 -10.47 -3.88
C SER A 27 3.91 -10.16 -2.82
N LEU A 28 4.60 -9.01 -2.96
CA LEU A 28 5.60 -8.57 -1.99
C LEU A 28 4.96 -8.19 -0.65
N THR A 29 3.83 -7.47 -0.66
CA THR A 29 3.09 -7.14 0.57
C THR A 29 2.69 -8.39 1.32
N ILE A 30 2.04 -9.33 0.63
CA ILE A 30 1.58 -10.58 1.23
C ILE A 30 2.77 -11.39 1.78
N ALA A 31 3.83 -11.56 0.99
CA ALA A 31 5.00 -12.33 1.39
C ALA A 31 5.71 -11.72 2.62
N THR A 32 5.85 -10.39 2.65
CA THR A 32 6.49 -9.71 3.79
C THR A 32 5.64 -9.75 5.04
N ASP A 33 4.32 -9.65 4.93
CA ASP A 33 3.43 -9.74 6.09
C ASP A 33 3.40 -11.14 6.70
N TYR A 34 3.45 -12.18 5.86
CA TYR A 34 3.66 -13.54 6.37
C TYR A 34 5.00 -13.72 7.05
N ALA A 35 6.06 -13.15 6.50
CA ALA A 35 7.39 -13.21 7.12
C ALA A 35 7.46 -12.45 8.45
N LEU A 36 6.72 -11.34 8.57
CA LEU A 36 6.65 -10.50 9.77
C LEU A 36 5.56 -10.93 10.76
N ALA A 37 4.71 -11.89 10.42
CA ALA A 37 3.64 -12.35 11.30
C ALA A 37 4.08 -12.70 12.74
N PRO A 38 5.29 -13.22 13.02
CA PRO A 38 5.74 -13.38 14.39
C PRO A 38 5.97 -12.08 15.17
N ALA A 39 6.13 -10.95 14.48
CA ALA A 39 6.29 -9.63 15.10
C ALA A 39 4.90 -9.01 15.27
N LEU A 40 4.54 -8.72 16.51
CA LEU A 40 3.20 -8.27 16.88
C LEU A 40 2.80 -7.00 16.09
N ASN A 41 1.85 -7.14 15.18
CA ASN A 41 1.25 -6.08 14.36
C ASN A 41 2.27 -5.19 13.61
N VAL A 42 3.42 -5.76 13.23
CA VAL A 42 4.41 -5.10 12.36
C VAL A 42 4.13 -5.52 10.93
N LYS A 43 3.78 -4.54 10.08
CA LYS A 43 3.44 -4.76 8.68
C LYS A 43 4.33 -3.96 7.75
N LEU A 44 4.66 -4.53 6.61
CA LEU A 44 5.31 -3.80 5.51
C LEU A 44 4.31 -3.43 4.41
N MET A 45 3.11 -4.02 4.43
CA MET A 45 2.02 -3.75 3.50
C MET A 45 1.75 -2.25 3.38
N ASP A 46 1.51 -1.60 4.48
CA ASP A 46 1.15 -0.19 4.61
C ASP A 46 2.17 0.72 3.91
N THR A 47 3.46 0.48 4.19
CA THR A 47 4.57 1.19 3.54
C THR A 47 4.65 0.91 2.04
N LEU A 48 4.40 -0.33 1.61
CA LEU A 48 4.42 -0.72 0.19
C LEU A 48 3.24 -0.12 -0.57
N VAL A 49 2.05 -0.12 0.00
CA VAL A 49 0.84 0.49 -0.57
C VAL A 49 1.02 2.00 -0.70
N PHE A 50 1.43 2.68 0.38
CA PHE A 50 1.75 4.11 0.35
C PHE A 50 2.78 4.44 -0.73
N SER A 51 3.89 3.70 -0.75
CA SER A 51 5.00 3.93 -1.68
C SER A 51 4.60 3.70 -3.13
N SER A 52 3.79 2.67 -3.40
CA SER A 52 3.29 2.37 -4.75
C SER A 52 2.33 3.43 -5.25
N ALA A 53 1.43 3.92 -4.39
CA ALA A 53 0.51 5.02 -4.70
C ALA A 53 1.28 6.33 -4.96
N TYR A 54 2.30 6.60 -4.17
CA TYR A 54 3.19 7.76 -4.37
C TYR A 54 3.93 7.68 -5.71
N ALA A 55 4.53 6.52 -6.02
CA ALA A 55 5.37 6.35 -7.21
C ALA A 55 4.58 6.21 -8.51
N PHE A 56 3.44 5.53 -8.49
CA PHE A 56 2.70 5.10 -9.68
C PHE A 56 1.27 5.62 -9.77
N GLY A 57 0.80 6.32 -8.75
CA GLY A 57 -0.51 6.94 -8.68
C GLY A 57 -1.57 6.10 -7.96
N PHE A 58 -2.66 6.77 -7.60
CA PHE A 58 -3.73 6.23 -6.76
C PHE A 58 -4.29 4.89 -7.26
N ARG A 59 -4.58 4.76 -8.57
CA ARG A 59 -5.20 3.55 -9.12
C ARG A 59 -4.35 2.30 -8.88
N ILE A 60 -3.04 2.39 -9.04
CA ILE A 60 -2.12 1.26 -8.80
C ILE A 60 -2.04 0.97 -7.31
N GLY A 61 -1.82 1.99 -6.46
CA GLY A 61 -1.78 1.81 -5.01
C GLY A 61 -3.07 1.24 -4.44
N ALA A 62 -4.23 1.76 -4.85
CA ALA A 62 -5.53 1.25 -4.43
C ALA A 62 -5.80 -0.20 -4.88
N SER A 63 -5.36 -0.57 -6.10
CA SER A 63 -5.48 -1.96 -6.55
C SER A 63 -4.61 -2.91 -5.71
N ILE A 64 -3.41 -2.48 -5.32
CA ILE A 64 -2.51 -3.23 -4.44
C ILE A 64 -3.15 -3.36 -3.05
N ALA A 65 -3.64 -2.27 -2.46
CA ALA A 65 -4.32 -2.24 -1.18
C ALA A 65 -5.47 -3.25 -1.12
N ILE A 66 -6.41 -3.15 -2.08
CA ILE A 66 -7.58 -4.04 -2.15
C ILE A 66 -7.15 -5.50 -2.29
N LEU A 67 -6.24 -5.79 -3.22
CA LEU A 67 -5.84 -7.17 -3.50
C LEU A 67 -5.08 -7.78 -2.31
N SER A 68 -4.16 -7.03 -1.70
CA SER A 68 -3.36 -7.50 -0.57
C SER A 68 -4.23 -7.74 0.66
N GLU A 69 -5.12 -6.81 1.00
CA GLU A 69 -6.01 -6.95 2.15
C GLU A 69 -7.07 -8.03 1.96
N LEU A 70 -7.61 -8.21 0.75
CA LEU A 70 -8.49 -9.34 0.47
C LEU A 70 -7.78 -10.68 0.70
N VAL A 71 -6.56 -10.83 0.21
CA VAL A 71 -5.81 -12.06 0.41
C VAL A 71 -5.43 -12.23 1.87
N TRP A 72 -4.91 -11.18 2.53
CA TRP A 72 -4.54 -11.22 3.93
C TRP A 72 -5.73 -11.55 4.84
N GLY A 73 -6.86 -10.88 4.64
CA GLY A 73 -8.08 -11.11 5.43
C GLY A 73 -8.68 -12.51 5.25
N LEU A 74 -8.46 -13.16 4.09
CA LEU A 74 -8.97 -14.51 3.81
C LEU A 74 -8.06 -15.62 4.35
N VAL A 75 -6.73 -15.40 4.39
CA VAL A 75 -5.76 -16.45 4.73
C VAL A 75 -4.78 -16.01 5.83
N SER A 76 -5.18 -15.05 6.66
CA SER A 76 -4.36 -14.55 7.76
C SER A 76 -3.98 -15.66 8.75
N PRO A 77 -2.72 -15.72 9.21
CA PRO A 77 -2.29 -16.63 10.25
C PRO A 77 -2.95 -16.34 11.61
N TYR A 78 -3.55 -15.18 11.79
CA TYR A 78 -4.26 -14.78 13.01
C TYR A 78 -5.73 -15.21 13.05
N GLY A 79 -6.21 -15.82 11.98
CA GLY A 79 -7.58 -16.27 11.83
C GLY A 79 -8.36 -15.48 10.79
N PHE A 80 -9.60 -15.91 10.58
CA PHE A 80 -10.48 -15.43 9.54
C PHE A 80 -11.81 -14.96 10.12
N PHE A 81 -12.20 -13.73 9.83
CA PHE A 81 -13.48 -13.15 10.18
C PHE A 81 -14.03 -12.32 9.02
N LEU A 82 -14.83 -12.95 8.15
CA LEU A 82 -15.31 -12.36 6.91
C LEU A 82 -15.92 -10.94 7.05
N PRO A 83 -16.75 -10.66 8.07
CA PRO A 83 -17.37 -9.34 8.19
C PRO A 83 -16.42 -8.17 8.37
N ILE A 84 -15.17 -8.40 8.85
CA ILE A 84 -14.19 -7.32 9.05
C ILE A 84 -13.47 -6.91 7.78
N ILE A 85 -13.41 -7.76 6.75
CA ILE A 85 -12.62 -7.55 5.53
C ILE A 85 -12.93 -6.22 4.84
N PRO A 86 -14.18 -5.78 4.68
CA PRO A 86 -14.46 -4.47 4.09
C PRO A 86 -13.80 -3.30 4.84
N PHE A 87 -13.73 -3.37 6.15
CA PHE A 87 -13.10 -2.35 7.00
C PHE A 87 -11.58 -2.38 6.83
N LEU A 88 -10.96 -3.56 6.83
CA LEU A 88 -9.54 -3.71 6.54
C LEU A 88 -9.17 -3.08 5.20
N VAL A 89 -9.96 -3.33 4.14
CA VAL A 89 -9.75 -2.76 2.80
C VAL A 89 -9.93 -1.25 2.81
N VAL A 90 -10.94 -0.71 3.51
CA VAL A 90 -11.17 0.74 3.59
C VAL A 90 -10.02 1.43 4.30
N GLY A 91 -9.56 0.88 5.41
CA GLY A 91 -8.40 1.39 6.13
C GLY A 91 -7.13 1.34 5.29
N GLU A 92 -6.88 0.26 4.54
CA GLU A 92 -5.70 0.16 3.66
C GLU A 92 -5.76 1.15 2.47
N LEU A 93 -6.96 1.46 1.98
CA LEU A 93 -7.15 2.52 0.99
C LEU A 93 -6.75 3.91 1.50
N LEU A 94 -6.74 4.14 2.81
CA LEU A 94 -6.24 5.36 3.42
C LEU A 94 -4.75 5.57 3.13
N TYR A 95 -3.94 4.51 3.25
CA TYR A 95 -2.51 4.57 2.91
C TYR A 95 -2.27 4.84 1.43
N ALA A 96 -3.05 4.23 0.53
CA ALA A 96 -2.98 4.53 -0.89
C ALA A 96 -3.34 6.00 -1.18
N THR A 97 -4.37 6.52 -0.51
CA THR A 97 -4.80 7.92 -0.62
C THR A 97 -3.72 8.86 -0.10
N ALA A 98 -3.17 8.57 1.08
CA ALA A 98 -2.11 9.37 1.69
C ALA A 98 -0.84 9.40 0.82
N GLY A 99 -0.42 8.27 0.27
CA GLY A 99 0.71 8.18 -0.64
C GLY A 99 0.50 9.01 -1.91
N TYR A 100 -0.67 8.90 -2.53
CA TYR A 100 -1.01 9.70 -3.70
C TYR A 100 -1.03 11.20 -3.39
N LEU A 101 -1.67 11.63 -2.30
CA LEU A 101 -1.72 13.04 -1.90
C LEU A 101 -0.32 13.57 -1.57
N ALA A 102 0.49 12.81 -0.84
CA ALA A 102 1.87 13.15 -0.55
C ALA A 102 2.67 13.37 -1.84
N SER A 103 2.46 12.56 -2.87
CA SER A 103 3.11 12.73 -4.18
C SER A 103 2.74 14.02 -4.88
N ARG A 104 1.53 14.52 -4.67
CA ARG A 104 1.04 15.80 -5.23
C ARG A 104 1.63 17.00 -4.51
N ILE A 105 1.91 16.87 -3.22
CA ILE A 105 2.44 17.95 -2.38
C ILE A 105 3.96 18.07 -2.54
N TRP A 106 4.68 16.96 -2.44
CA TRP A 106 6.15 17.00 -2.40
C TRP A 106 6.82 16.71 -3.73
N GLY A 107 6.13 16.12 -4.69
CA GLY A 107 6.67 15.76 -5.99
C GLY A 107 7.82 14.75 -5.89
N MET A 108 8.39 14.37 -7.04
CA MET A 108 9.48 13.37 -7.10
C MET A 108 10.88 13.98 -7.14
N GLU A 109 11.00 15.21 -7.60
CA GLU A 109 12.32 15.85 -7.85
C GLU A 109 13.10 16.14 -6.57
N LYS A 110 12.39 16.27 -5.45
CA LYS A 110 12.95 16.64 -4.14
C LYS A 110 13.09 15.43 -3.20
N LEU A 111 12.78 14.22 -3.67
CA LEU A 111 12.84 13.04 -2.84
C LEU A 111 14.27 12.50 -2.76
N SER A 112 14.81 12.42 -1.55
CA SER A 112 16.10 11.80 -1.24
C SER A 112 15.87 10.64 -0.28
N THR A 113 16.67 9.59 -0.40
CA THR A 113 16.64 8.45 0.50
C THR A 113 17.11 8.78 1.93
N LEU A 114 17.85 9.89 2.07
CA LEU A 114 18.33 10.41 3.36
C LEU A 114 17.97 11.90 3.45
N SER A 115 16.86 12.22 4.10
CA SER A 115 16.39 13.58 4.31
C SER A 115 15.56 13.68 5.58
N PRO A 116 15.68 14.75 6.38
CA PRO A 116 14.77 15.01 7.50
C PRO A 116 13.28 15.05 7.09
N ARG A 117 13.01 15.35 5.81
CA ARG A 117 11.64 15.32 5.26
C ARG A 117 11.02 13.93 5.25
N ASN A 118 11.83 12.88 5.28
CA ASN A 118 11.33 11.50 5.34
C ASN A 118 10.57 11.22 6.64
N LEU A 119 10.84 11.97 7.72
CA LEU A 119 10.06 11.90 8.96
C LEU A 119 8.58 12.23 8.74
N PHE A 120 8.25 13.08 7.76
CA PHE A 120 6.84 13.33 7.40
C PHE A 120 6.15 12.09 6.83
N PHE A 121 6.87 11.24 6.07
CA PHE A 121 6.29 9.98 5.61
C PHE A 121 6.02 9.05 6.80
N GLY A 122 6.97 8.96 7.74
CA GLY A 122 6.76 8.23 8.98
C GLY A 122 5.54 8.75 9.76
N ALA A 123 5.43 10.07 9.94
CA ALA A 123 4.30 10.66 10.63
C ALA A 123 2.96 10.41 9.92
N ILE A 124 2.94 10.48 8.58
CA ILE A 124 1.73 10.19 7.80
C ILE A 124 1.33 8.73 7.96
N LEU A 125 2.27 7.77 7.84
CA LEU A 125 1.97 6.35 7.99
C LEU A 125 1.51 6.04 9.42
N ALA A 126 2.15 6.57 10.45
CA ALA A 126 1.71 6.40 11.84
C ALA A 126 0.28 6.93 12.09
N ILE A 127 -0.07 8.07 11.48
CA ILE A 127 -1.45 8.59 11.54
C ILE A 127 -2.41 7.66 10.81
N CYS A 128 -2.04 7.13 9.65
CA CYS A 128 -2.85 6.16 8.92
C CYS A 128 -3.04 4.88 9.76
N ALA A 129 -1.97 4.36 10.39
CA ALA A 129 -2.03 3.20 11.29
C ALA A 129 -3.00 3.43 12.45
N PHE A 130 -2.89 4.58 13.12
CA PHE A 130 -3.82 4.93 14.20
C PHE A 130 -5.28 4.93 13.73
N VAL A 131 -5.57 5.56 12.58
CA VAL A 131 -6.95 5.60 12.04
C VAL A 131 -7.42 4.21 11.63
N TRP A 132 -6.55 3.40 11.02
CA TRP A 132 -6.83 2.04 10.62
C TRP A 132 -7.15 1.14 11.83
N ASP A 133 -6.31 1.17 12.86
CA ASP A 133 -6.50 0.40 14.09
C ASP A 133 -7.78 0.83 14.83
N PHE A 134 -8.00 2.14 14.95
CA PHE A 134 -9.18 2.69 15.59
C PHE A 134 -10.47 2.27 14.87
N GLU A 135 -10.52 2.41 13.54
CA GLU A 135 -11.66 1.97 12.74
C GLU A 135 -11.92 0.47 12.88
N THR A 136 -10.87 -0.34 12.76
CA THR A 136 -11.00 -1.81 12.78
C THR A 136 -11.36 -2.35 14.17
N ASN A 137 -10.88 -1.73 15.24
CA ASN A 137 -11.27 -2.07 16.61
C ASN A 137 -12.75 -1.74 16.86
N ILE A 138 -13.23 -0.56 16.44
CA ILE A 138 -14.66 -0.21 16.49
C ILE A 138 -15.49 -1.24 15.69
N ALA A 139 -15.10 -1.49 14.44
CA ALA A 139 -15.80 -2.42 13.58
C ALA A 139 -15.85 -3.83 14.18
N THR A 140 -14.73 -4.29 14.74
CA THR A 140 -14.65 -5.58 15.44
C THR A 140 -15.60 -5.62 16.64
N GLY A 141 -15.61 -4.58 17.46
CA GLY A 141 -16.50 -4.47 18.61
C GLY A 141 -17.99 -4.50 18.20
N LEU A 142 -18.36 -3.76 17.17
CA LEU A 142 -19.72 -3.74 16.65
C LEU A 142 -20.13 -5.11 16.07
N LEU A 143 -19.28 -5.70 15.24
CA LEU A 143 -19.56 -6.96 14.56
C LEU A 143 -19.57 -8.16 15.52
N ALA A 144 -18.65 -8.20 16.49
CA ALA A 144 -18.57 -9.29 17.46
C ALA A 144 -19.72 -9.28 18.47
N LEU A 145 -20.32 -8.12 18.73
CA LEU A 145 -21.43 -7.96 19.67
C LEU A 145 -22.81 -7.97 19.01
N TRP A 146 -22.87 -8.06 17.69
CA TRP A 146 -24.14 -8.05 16.95
C TRP A 146 -25.06 -9.20 17.41
N PRO A 147 -26.36 -8.99 17.65
CA PRO A 147 -27.12 -7.71 17.61
C PRO A 147 -27.30 -7.06 18.99
N ARG A 148 -26.34 -7.18 19.89
CA ARG A 148 -26.40 -6.66 21.27
C ARG A 148 -25.27 -5.66 21.54
N GLU A 149 -24.98 -4.84 20.56
CA GLU A 149 -23.92 -3.84 20.62
C GLU A 149 -24.18 -2.87 21.77
N ASN A 150 -23.13 -2.52 22.47
CA ASN A 150 -23.16 -1.50 23.49
C ASN A 150 -21.81 -0.78 23.54
N LEU A 151 -21.83 0.47 23.98
CA LEU A 151 -20.65 1.33 24.04
C LEU A 151 -19.54 0.71 24.90
N ALA A 152 -19.88 0.10 26.01
CA ALA A 152 -18.87 -0.51 26.91
C ALA A 152 -18.13 -1.67 26.22
N GLY A 153 -18.84 -2.48 25.41
CA GLY A 153 -18.23 -3.55 24.64
C GLY A 153 -17.33 -3.01 23.52
N VAL A 154 -17.75 -1.98 22.79
CA VAL A 154 -16.91 -1.35 21.77
C VAL A 154 -15.65 -0.75 22.41
N LEU A 155 -15.78 -0.02 23.52
CA LEU A 155 -14.64 0.50 24.27
C LEU A 155 -13.70 -0.59 24.79
N PHE A 156 -14.26 -1.77 25.15
CA PHE A 156 -13.42 -2.92 25.53
C PHE A 156 -12.50 -3.35 24.37
N PHE A 157 -13.00 -3.43 23.14
CA PHE A 157 -12.17 -3.77 21.97
C PHE A 157 -11.12 -2.69 21.70
N GLU A 158 -11.45 -1.41 21.85
CA GLU A 158 -10.47 -0.32 21.74
C GLU A 158 -9.35 -0.44 22.75
N VAL A 159 -9.69 -0.60 24.04
CA VAL A 159 -8.70 -0.67 25.12
C VAL A 159 -7.82 -1.93 24.98
N THR A 160 -8.40 -3.07 24.64
CA THR A 160 -7.65 -4.32 24.44
C THR A 160 -6.84 -4.32 23.15
N GLY A 161 -7.16 -3.46 22.19
CA GLY A 161 -6.41 -3.22 20.95
C GLY A 161 -5.11 -2.45 21.15
N ILE A 162 -5.00 -1.60 22.19
CA ILE A 162 -3.83 -0.73 22.42
C ILE A 162 -2.47 -1.45 22.34
N PRO A 163 -2.28 -2.64 22.93
CA PRO A 163 -1.02 -3.38 22.81
C PRO A 163 -0.63 -3.75 21.37
N PHE A 164 -1.59 -3.79 20.45
CA PHE A 164 -1.38 -4.06 19.02
C PHE A 164 -1.19 -2.77 18.23
N MET A 165 -1.88 -1.69 18.61
CA MET A 165 -1.78 -0.38 17.98
C MET A 165 -0.38 0.21 18.13
N ILE A 166 0.20 0.20 19.33
CA ILE A 166 1.51 0.82 19.59
C ILE A 166 2.62 0.26 18.69
N PRO A 167 2.83 -1.06 18.58
CA PRO A 167 3.81 -1.62 17.65
C PRO A 167 3.52 -1.27 16.18
N HIS A 168 2.24 -1.22 15.78
CA HIS A 168 1.83 -0.88 14.42
C HIS A 168 2.22 0.57 14.08
N GLU A 169 1.77 1.53 14.88
CA GLU A 169 2.07 2.95 14.68
C GLU A 169 3.58 3.22 14.70
N LEU A 170 4.31 2.60 15.63
CA LEU A 170 5.75 2.77 15.74
C LEU A 170 6.49 2.15 14.54
N SER A 171 6.10 0.94 14.11
CA SER A 171 6.69 0.32 12.92
C SER A 171 6.41 1.13 11.68
N ASP A 172 5.20 1.62 11.51
CA ASP A 172 4.81 2.46 10.38
C ASP A 172 5.54 3.79 10.35
N PHE A 173 5.74 4.41 11.50
CA PHE A 173 6.60 5.59 11.58
C PHE A 173 8.03 5.28 11.11
N ILE A 174 8.63 4.20 11.61
CA ILE A 174 10.02 3.83 11.28
C ILE A 174 10.13 3.44 9.81
N LEU A 175 9.27 2.55 9.33
CA LEU A 175 9.27 2.06 7.95
C LEU A 175 8.95 3.19 6.96
N GLY A 176 7.99 4.04 7.28
CA GLY A 176 7.64 5.21 6.50
C GLY A 176 8.79 6.21 6.38
N ALA A 177 9.48 6.49 7.48
CA ALA A 177 10.61 7.41 7.47
C ALA A 177 11.87 6.84 6.78
N THR A 178 12.05 5.52 6.78
CA THR A 178 13.28 4.87 6.28
C THR A 178 13.09 4.17 4.95
N LEU A 179 12.12 3.28 4.83
CA LEU A 179 11.94 2.43 3.64
C LEU A 179 11.07 3.08 2.57
N ALA A 180 10.02 3.83 2.90
CA ALA A 180 9.15 4.42 1.90
C ALA A 180 9.92 5.26 0.87
N PRO A 181 10.81 6.21 1.24
CA PRO A 181 11.56 6.99 0.26
C PRO A 181 12.50 6.12 -0.59
N VAL A 182 13.06 5.06 -0.02
CA VAL A 182 13.91 4.10 -0.75
C VAL A 182 13.09 3.37 -1.80
N ILE A 183 11.95 2.78 -1.40
CA ILE A 183 11.05 2.05 -2.29
C ILE A 183 10.59 2.96 -3.42
N ILE A 184 10.13 4.18 -3.12
CA ILE A 184 9.65 5.13 -4.12
C ILE A 184 10.73 5.47 -5.15
N VAL A 185 11.93 5.82 -4.70
CA VAL A 185 13.03 6.24 -5.58
C VAL A 185 13.49 5.09 -6.47
N TYR A 186 13.73 3.90 -5.90
CA TYR A 186 14.29 2.79 -6.65
C TYR A 186 13.27 2.12 -7.58
N SER A 187 12.05 1.89 -7.14
CA SER A 187 11.01 1.30 -7.97
C SER A 187 10.71 2.15 -9.21
N ARG A 188 10.66 3.48 -9.03
CA ARG A 188 10.46 4.39 -10.16
C ARG A 188 11.65 4.42 -11.12
N ARG A 189 12.88 4.40 -10.62
CA ARG A 189 14.09 4.33 -11.46
C ARG A 189 14.11 3.05 -12.31
N LEU A 190 13.74 1.91 -11.74
CA LEU A 190 13.68 0.64 -12.46
C LEU A 190 12.64 0.66 -13.58
N VAL A 191 11.45 1.19 -13.30
CA VAL A 191 10.37 1.30 -14.30
C VAL A 191 10.76 2.25 -15.43
N MET A 192 11.41 3.38 -15.13
CA MET A 192 11.86 4.34 -16.15
C MET A 192 12.97 3.79 -17.03
N LYS A 193 13.93 3.05 -16.47
CA LYS A 193 14.99 2.37 -17.25
C LYS A 193 14.40 1.33 -18.22
N GLY A 194 13.48 0.50 -17.76
CA GLY A 194 12.80 -0.49 -18.61
C GLY A 194 12.08 0.17 -19.80
N TYR A 195 11.40 1.28 -19.54
CA TYR A 195 10.70 2.02 -20.60
C TYR A 195 11.66 2.57 -21.67
N SER A 196 12.79 3.14 -21.27
CA SER A 196 13.80 3.67 -22.20
C SER A 196 14.39 2.57 -23.09
N SER A 197 14.72 1.40 -22.51
CA SER A 197 15.26 0.26 -23.25
C SER A 197 14.26 -0.32 -24.26
N THR A 198 13.01 -0.45 -23.88
CA THR A 198 11.94 -0.95 -24.77
C THR A 198 11.70 0.02 -25.94
N LYS A 199 11.71 1.32 -25.67
CA LYS A 199 11.52 2.36 -26.69
C LYS A 199 12.66 2.36 -27.73
N MET A 200 13.90 2.17 -27.28
CA MET A 200 15.06 2.03 -28.17
C MET A 200 14.99 0.76 -29.03
N ALA A 201 14.60 -0.36 -28.43
CA ALA A 201 14.46 -1.63 -29.19
C ALA A 201 13.39 -1.54 -30.28
N LEU A 202 12.25 -0.90 -29.98
CA LEU A 202 11.18 -0.70 -30.97
C LEU A 202 11.64 0.24 -32.11
N ALA A 203 12.32 1.34 -31.80
CA ALA A 203 12.84 2.25 -32.82
C ALA A 203 13.86 1.57 -33.76
N GLN A 204 14.68 0.64 -33.24
CA GLN A 204 15.62 -0.14 -34.04
C GLN A 204 14.94 -1.18 -34.94
N SER A 205 13.77 -1.71 -34.52
CA SER A 205 13.00 -2.67 -35.33
C SER A 205 12.22 -2.02 -36.48
N GLU A 206 11.90 -0.72 -36.37
CA GLU A 206 11.22 0.04 -37.44
C GLU A 206 12.17 0.51 -38.55
N VAL A 207 13.48 0.47 -38.32
CA VAL A 207 14.53 0.88 -39.31
C VAL A 207 15.04 -0.33 -40.13
N ARG A 208 14.65 -1.54 -39.79
CA ARG A 208 14.97 -2.74 -40.56
C ARG A 208 13.80 -3.18 -41.44
#